data_ac4c3e1c805bd099b4abf31c73888ab8
#
_entry.id   ac4c3e1c805bd099b4abf31c73888ab8
#
_cell.length_a   1.000
_cell.length_b   1.000
_cell.length_c   1.000
_cell.angle_alpha   90.00
_cell.angle_beta   90.00
_cell.angle_gamma   90.00
#
_symmetry.space_group_name_H-M   'P 1'
#
loop_
_entity.id
_entity.type
_entity.pdbx_description
1 polymer ?
#
loop_
_entity_poly.entity_id
_entity_poly.type
_entity_poly.pdbx_seq_one_letter_code
_entity_poly.pdbx_strand_id
1 'polypeptide(L)'
;MNILITGGSGFIGSHFIEEIIKREDVTKIYNVDAGTYAANKNLPFQTDKKYQKLTMDIAAPYFPDCKKYFESLNLDYVIHFAAESHVDNSIKGPKKFIETNIIGTFNLLEIFRETNIKKFIHVSTDEVFGTLNHKEGPFDIDSPYRPNSPYAASKASSDLLVRSYVKTYQFPGIITNCSNNFGPRQFPEKLIPVCINKLIKKEPIPLYGNGANVRDWIYVKDHVNALINVLLDGKVGKQYLIGGDKEVSNYDLIFLIKDIYSKLTGINIDWEWYKHVEDRKGHDFKYAINTCDFKMEFPQFELSQFEEKLEETIKSYI
;
A
#
# COMPACT_ATOMS: atom_id res chain seq x y z
N MET A 1 -0.69 16.60 17.43
CA MET A 1 -1.47 16.23 16.22
C MET A 1 -2.46 15.14 16.58
N ASN A 2 -3.74 15.30 16.16
CA ASN A 2 -4.75 14.26 16.19
C ASN A 2 -4.88 13.70 14.76
N ILE A 3 -4.66 12.40 14.58
CA ILE A 3 -4.57 11.77 13.26
C ILE A 3 -5.62 10.66 13.15
N LEU A 4 -6.43 10.70 12.09
CA LEU A 4 -7.27 9.58 11.73
C LEU A 4 -6.57 8.77 10.63
N ILE A 5 -6.51 7.46 10.84
CA ILE A 5 -5.92 6.52 9.91
C ILE A 5 -6.98 5.48 9.57
N THR A 6 -7.29 5.28 8.30
CA THR A 6 -8.16 4.19 7.88
C THR A 6 -7.32 3.02 7.38
N GLY A 7 -7.72 1.79 7.70
CA GLY A 7 -6.95 0.60 7.32
C GLY A 7 -5.63 0.42 8.09
N GLY A 8 -5.53 1.03 9.27
CA GLY A 8 -4.32 0.98 10.11
C GLY A 8 -4.01 -0.38 10.71
N SER A 9 -4.91 -1.36 10.62
CA SER A 9 -4.62 -2.76 10.98
C SER A 9 -4.06 -3.57 9.81
N GLY A 10 -4.04 -3.01 8.60
CA GLY A 10 -3.45 -3.60 7.40
C GLY A 10 -1.93 -3.58 7.41
N PHE A 11 -1.32 -4.07 6.33
CA PHE A 11 0.15 -4.17 6.19
C PHE A 11 0.84 -2.79 6.31
N ILE A 12 0.62 -1.88 5.36
CA ILE A 12 1.30 -0.58 5.33
C ILE A 12 0.83 0.30 6.49
N GLY A 13 -0.50 0.37 6.73
CA GLY A 13 -1.08 1.19 7.78
C GLY A 13 -0.57 0.85 9.18
N SER A 14 -0.32 -0.44 9.48
CA SER A 14 0.21 -0.85 10.77
C SER A 14 1.67 -0.42 10.99
N HIS A 15 2.50 -0.43 9.96
CA HIS A 15 3.85 0.12 10.02
C HIS A 15 3.82 1.66 10.15
N PHE A 16 2.88 2.32 9.45
CA PHE A 16 2.72 3.76 9.57
C PHE A 16 2.36 4.18 11.01
N ILE A 17 1.38 3.51 11.63
CA ILE A 17 1.02 3.78 13.03
C ILE A 17 2.21 3.54 13.95
N GLU A 18 2.94 2.42 13.78
CA GLU A 18 4.09 2.07 14.61
C GLU A 18 5.20 3.12 14.59
N GLU A 19 5.41 3.80 13.45
CA GLU A 19 6.40 4.85 13.34
C GLU A 19 5.87 6.21 13.82
N ILE A 20 4.69 6.61 13.37
CA ILE A 20 4.16 7.96 13.66
C ILE A 20 3.80 8.15 15.14
N ILE A 21 3.43 7.09 15.87
CA ILE A 21 3.05 7.15 17.28
C ILE A 21 4.23 7.52 18.20
N LYS A 22 5.45 7.26 17.76
CA LYS A 22 6.69 7.57 18.51
C LYS A 22 6.96 9.08 18.60
N ARG A 23 6.36 9.86 17.72
CA ARG A 23 6.58 11.32 17.69
C ARG A 23 5.93 12.00 18.88
N GLU A 24 6.65 12.95 19.45
CA GLU A 24 6.17 13.73 20.63
C GLU A 24 4.99 14.63 20.28
N ASP A 25 4.95 15.15 19.06
CA ASP A 25 3.88 16.04 18.57
C ASP A 25 2.58 15.32 18.21
N VAL A 26 2.56 13.97 18.22
CA VAL A 26 1.35 13.16 18.09
C VAL A 26 0.66 13.02 19.42
N THR A 27 -0.58 13.50 19.50
CA THR A 27 -1.42 13.46 20.69
C THR A 27 -2.34 12.24 20.69
N LYS A 28 -3.00 11.98 19.53
CA LYS A 28 -3.96 10.88 19.41
C LYS A 28 -3.98 10.31 18.00
N ILE A 29 -4.11 9.00 17.89
CA ILE A 29 -4.31 8.25 16.65
C ILE A 29 -5.62 7.48 16.76
N TYR A 30 -6.53 7.75 15.83
CA TYR A 30 -7.78 7.03 15.64
C TYR A 30 -7.66 6.12 14.42
N ASN A 31 -7.68 4.80 14.65
CA ASN A 31 -7.59 3.81 13.58
C ASN A 31 -8.97 3.28 13.22
N VAL A 32 -9.55 3.74 12.12
CA VAL A 32 -10.79 3.22 11.52
C VAL A 32 -10.44 2.00 10.67
N ASP A 33 -10.88 0.82 11.09
CA ASP A 33 -10.57 -0.42 10.40
C ASP A 33 -11.73 -1.41 10.52
N ALA A 34 -12.16 -1.99 9.42
CA ALA A 34 -13.25 -2.96 9.40
C ALA A 34 -12.86 -4.32 10.02
N GLY A 35 -11.56 -4.57 10.22
CA GLY A 35 -11.07 -5.82 10.78
C GLY A 35 -11.26 -7.01 9.84
N THR A 36 -11.10 -6.81 8.53
CA THR A 36 -11.26 -7.85 7.51
C THR A 36 -10.19 -8.94 7.63
N TYR A 37 -10.24 -9.90 6.72
CA TYR A 37 -9.33 -11.05 6.71
C TYR A 37 -7.83 -10.68 6.67
N ALA A 38 -7.49 -9.52 6.08
CA ALA A 38 -6.11 -9.05 5.95
C ALA A 38 -5.62 -8.18 7.13
N ALA A 39 -6.46 -7.95 8.15
CA ALA A 39 -6.10 -7.16 9.32
C ALA A 39 -5.16 -7.93 10.26
N ASN A 40 -4.03 -7.33 10.62
CA ASN A 40 -3.13 -7.85 11.64
C ASN A 40 -3.78 -7.75 13.03
N LYS A 41 -3.78 -8.86 13.78
CA LYS A 41 -4.46 -8.96 15.08
C LYS A 41 -3.59 -8.51 16.25
N ASN A 42 -2.29 -8.76 16.17
CA ASN A 42 -1.33 -8.47 17.23
C ASN A 42 -0.38 -7.36 16.75
N LEU A 43 -0.65 -6.13 17.16
CA LEU A 43 0.14 -4.96 16.76
C LEU A 43 0.79 -4.33 18.00
N PRO A 44 2.07 -3.90 17.93
CA PRO A 44 2.84 -3.49 19.11
C PRO A 44 2.30 -2.23 19.80
N PHE A 45 1.53 -1.41 19.09
CA PHE A 45 1.01 -0.13 19.60
C PHE A 45 -0.41 -0.21 20.17
N GLN A 46 -1.04 -1.39 20.21
CA GLN A 46 -2.47 -1.53 20.63
C GLN A 46 -2.73 -1.07 22.07
N THR A 47 -1.74 -1.12 22.93
CA THR A 47 -1.83 -0.70 24.35
C THR A 47 -1.32 0.72 24.59
N ASP A 48 -0.87 1.42 23.55
CA ASP A 48 -0.39 2.80 23.69
C ASP A 48 -1.56 3.74 23.99
N LYS A 49 -1.36 4.67 24.93
CA LYS A 49 -2.38 5.66 25.33
C LYS A 49 -2.79 6.61 24.21
N LYS A 50 -1.92 6.82 23.24
CA LYS A 50 -2.21 7.64 22.05
C LYS A 50 -3.10 6.90 21.04
N TYR A 51 -3.18 5.57 21.08
CA TYR A 51 -3.89 4.76 20.09
C TYR A 51 -5.33 4.48 20.50
N GLN A 52 -6.23 4.57 19.54
CA GLN A 52 -7.65 4.13 19.68
C GLN A 52 -8.12 3.45 18.40
N LYS A 53 -8.56 2.21 18.52
CA LYS A 53 -9.21 1.49 17.40
C LYS A 53 -10.69 1.82 17.34
N LEU A 54 -11.19 2.10 16.13
CA LEU A 54 -12.59 2.26 15.78
C LEU A 54 -12.94 1.17 14.75
N THR A 55 -13.67 0.14 15.17
CA THR A 55 -14.07 -0.94 14.25
C THR A 55 -15.25 -0.48 13.41
N MET A 56 -14.97 0.01 12.21
CA MET A 56 -15.96 0.58 11.30
C MET A 56 -15.58 0.27 9.86
N ASP A 57 -16.59 0.00 9.03
CA ASP A 57 -16.44 -0.14 7.58
C ASP A 57 -16.77 1.18 6.90
N ILE A 58 -15.81 1.77 6.21
CA ILE A 58 -15.95 3.06 5.50
C ILE A 58 -16.98 3.00 4.36
N ALA A 59 -17.27 1.80 3.85
CA ALA A 59 -18.26 1.57 2.79
C ALA A 59 -19.67 1.27 3.34
N ALA A 60 -19.83 1.14 4.66
CA ALA A 60 -21.12 0.83 5.25
C ALA A 60 -22.11 1.98 5.06
N PRO A 61 -23.42 1.67 4.84
CA PRO A 61 -24.44 2.70 4.64
C PRO A 61 -24.56 3.70 5.79
N TYR A 62 -24.22 3.28 7.02
CA TYR A 62 -24.27 4.14 8.21
C TYR A 62 -23.04 5.07 8.36
N PHE A 63 -21.99 4.84 7.58
CA PHE A 63 -20.72 5.56 7.79
C PHE A 63 -20.85 7.08 7.58
N PRO A 64 -21.63 7.60 6.61
CA PRO A 64 -21.87 9.03 6.47
C PRO A 64 -22.50 9.67 7.72
N ASP A 65 -23.31 8.94 8.50
CA ASP A 65 -23.97 9.43 9.72
C ASP A 65 -22.97 9.68 10.87
N CYS A 66 -21.74 9.14 10.75
CA CYS A 66 -20.67 9.34 11.72
C CYS A 66 -19.99 10.72 11.64
N LYS A 67 -20.41 11.61 10.74
CA LYS A 67 -19.78 12.93 10.51
C LYS A 67 -19.60 13.71 11.81
N LYS A 68 -20.66 13.88 12.60
CA LYS A 68 -20.61 14.61 13.89
C LYS A 68 -19.62 13.99 14.88
N TYR A 69 -19.51 12.68 14.89
CA TYR A 69 -18.50 12.00 15.72
C TYR A 69 -17.08 12.36 15.30
N PHE A 70 -16.78 12.27 13.99
CA PHE A 70 -15.45 12.63 13.47
C PHE A 70 -15.11 14.12 13.66
N GLU A 71 -16.08 15.01 13.53
CA GLU A 71 -15.93 16.43 13.85
C GLU A 71 -15.53 16.67 15.31
N SER A 72 -16.09 15.90 16.24
CA SER A 72 -15.78 16.02 17.68
C SER A 72 -14.35 15.59 18.05
N LEU A 73 -13.65 14.87 17.17
CA LEU A 73 -12.29 14.39 17.41
C LEU A 73 -11.21 15.46 17.21
N ASN A 74 -11.57 16.61 16.64
CA ASN A 74 -10.63 17.71 16.33
C ASN A 74 -9.38 17.22 15.59
N LEU A 75 -9.60 16.56 14.46
CA LEU A 75 -8.55 15.95 13.67
C LEU A 75 -7.70 16.99 12.95
N ASP A 76 -6.39 16.80 12.96
CA ASP A 76 -5.45 17.58 12.13
C ASP A 76 -5.24 16.95 10.76
N TYR A 77 -5.16 15.61 10.71
CA TYR A 77 -4.78 14.86 9.51
C TYR A 77 -5.63 13.60 9.34
N VAL A 78 -5.85 13.25 8.09
CA VAL A 78 -6.47 11.96 7.70
C VAL A 78 -5.53 11.25 6.72
N ILE A 79 -5.19 9.99 7.01
CA ILE A 79 -4.43 9.13 6.11
C ILE A 79 -5.27 7.91 5.75
N HIS A 80 -5.53 7.76 4.46
CA HIS A 80 -6.46 6.76 3.96
C HIS A 80 -5.71 5.59 3.31
N PHE A 81 -5.52 4.49 4.10
CA PHE A 81 -4.98 3.22 3.62
C PHE A 81 -6.07 2.17 3.34
N ALA A 82 -7.27 2.32 3.91
CA ALA A 82 -8.31 1.30 3.80
C ALA A 82 -8.66 1.04 2.34
N ALA A 83 -8.41 -0.18 1.88
CA ALA A 83 -8.71 -0.63 0.53
C ALA A 83 -8.77 -2.17 0.46
N GLU A 84 -9.56 -2.70 -0.43
CA GLU A 84 -9.37 -4.05 -0.95
C GLU A 84 -8.24 -4.00 -1.98
N SER A 85 -7.22 -4.87 -1.87
CA SER A 85 -5.95 -4.71 -2.60
C SER A 85 -5.43 -5.97 -3.30
N HIS A 86 -6.16 -7.09 -3.31
CA HIS A 86 -5.70 -8.31 -3.94
C HIS A 86 -6.27 -8.46 -5.34
N VAL A 87 -5.41 -8.37 -6.38
CA VAL A 87 -5.82 -8.36 -7.79
C VAL A 87 -6.66 -9.59 -8.16
N ASP A 88 -6.21 -10.82 -7.77
CA ASP A 88 -6.96 -12.04 -8.12
C ASP A 88 -8.36 -12.07 -7.47
N ASN A 89 -8.50 -11.51 -6.26
CA ASN A 89 -9.80 -11.36 -5.62
C ASN A 89 -10.68 -10.34 -6.37
N SER A 90 -10.08 -9.28 -6.92
CA SER A 90 -10.82 -8.30 -7.73
C SER A 90 -11.37 -8.88 -9.03
N ILE A 91 -10.63 -9.82 -9.63
CA ILE A 91 -11.07 -10.53 -10.85
C ILE A 91 -12.25 -11.48 -10.54
N LYS A 92 -12.21 -12.14 -9.37
CA LYS A 92 -13.25 -13.08 -8.93
C LYS A 92 -14.52 -12.38 -8.43
N GLY A 93 -14.37 -11.23 -7.76
CA GLY A 93 -15.47 -10.51 -7.10
C GLY A 93 -15.24 -8.99 -7.05
N PRO A 94 -15.41 -8.27 -8.18
CA PRO A 94 -15.06 -6.85 -8.28
C PRO A 94 -15.93 -5.92 -7.42
N LYS A 95 -17.15 -6.35 -7.08
CA LYS A 95 -18.13 -5.52 -6.33
C LYS A 95 -17.54 -4.94 -5.04
N LYS A 96 -16.84 -5.75 -4.25
CA LYS A 96 -16.27 -5.32 -2.98
C LYS A 96 -15.19 -4.23 -3.15
N PHE A 97 -14.45 -4.29 -4.26
CA PHE A 97 -13.45 -3.27 -4.60
C PHE A 97 -14.10 -1.92 -4.94
N ILE A 98 -15.23 -1.95 -5.64
CA ILE A 98 -16.02 -0.72 -5.92
C ILE A 98 -16.58 -0.16 -4.61
N GLU A 99 -17.18 -0.99 -3.77
CA GLU A 99 -17.75 -0.58 -2.48
C GLU A 99 -16.68 0.02 -1.57
N THR A 100 -15.58 -0.69 -1.31
CA THR A 100 -14.55 -0.22 -0.38
C THR A 100 -13.72 0.92 -0.97
N ASN A 101 -13.18 0.74 -2.20
CA ASN A 101 -12.18 1.68 -2.72
C ASN A 101 -12.81 2.95 -3.31
N ILE A 102 -14.03 2.87 -3.86
CA ILE A 102 -14.70 4.04 -4.45
C ILE A 102 -15.70 4.64 -3.48
N ILE A 103 -16.71 3.88 -3.04
CA ILE A 103 -17.76 4.40 -2.16
C ILE A 103 -17.17 4.74 -0.79
N GLY A 104 -16.29 3.90 -0.24
CA GLY A 104 -15.60 4.19 1.03
C GLY A 104 -14.76 5.47 0.96
N THR A 105 -14.02 5.69 -0.14
CA THR A 105 -13.28 6.95 -0.35
C THR A 105 -14.23 8.14 -0.47
N PHE A 106 -15.31 8.00 -1.25
CA PHE A 106 -16.34 9.04 -1.37
C PHE A 106 -16.92 9.43 0.00
N ASN A 107 -17.29 8.45 0.82
CA ASN A 107 -17.84 8.70 2.17
C ASN A 107 -16.86 9.50 3.05
N LEU A 108 -15.56 9.15 3.00
CA LEU A 108 -14.53 9.92 3.73
C LEU A 108 -14.42 11.35 3.22
N LEU A 109 -14.41 11.55 1.90
CA LEU A 109 -14.36 12.88 1.30
C LEU A 109 -15.55 13.73 1.73
N GLU A 110 -16.78 13.19 1.71
CA GLU A 110 -17.98 13.90 2.15
C GLU A 110 -17.96 14.25 3.65
N ILE A 111 -17.44 13.34 4.49
CA ILE A 111 -17.30 13.61 5.93
C ILE A 111 -16.34 14.76 6.17
N PHE A 112 -15.17 14.75 5.51
CA PHE A 112 -14.09 15.69 5.81
C PHE A 112 -14.13 16.97 4.97
N ARG A 113 -14.97 17.05 3.95
CA ARG A 113 -15.08 18.21 3.04
C ARG A 113 -15.33 19.55 3.76
N GLU A 114 -16.09 19.50 4.84
CA GLU A 114 -16.50 20.69 5.60
C GLU A 114 -15.79 20.82 6.96
N THR A 115 -14.73 20.02 7.17
CA THR A 115 -13.92 20.05 8.38
C THR A 115 -12.61 20.84 8.18
N ASN A 116 -11.95 21.19 9.28
CA ASN A 116 -10.71 21.97 9.25
C ASN A 116 -9.45 21.10 9.27
N ILE A 117 -9.49 19.90 8.65
CA ILE A 117 -8.29 19.06 8.55
C ILE A 117 -7.23 19.78 7.69
N LYS A 118 -5.96 19.65 8.08
CA LYS A 118 -4.82 20.25 7.36
C LYS A 118 -4.48 19.52 6.09
N LYS A 119 -4.54 18.16 6.11
CA LYS A 119 -4.27 17.31 4.94
C LYS A 119 -5.09 16.02 5.02
N PHE A 120 -5.51 15.56 3.84
CA PHE A 120 -6.05 14.24 3.58
C PHE A 120 -5.11 13.52 2.62
N ILE A 121 -4.40 12.48 3.08
CA ILE A 121 -3.48 11.71 2.24
C ILE A 121 -4.18 10.45 1.77
N HIS A 122 -4.37 10.32 0.47
CA HIS A 122 -4.90 9.13 -0.17
C HIS A 122 -3.77 8.25 -0.67
N VAL A 123 -3.61 7.07 -0.08
CA VAL A 123 -2.57 6.11 -0.47
C VAL A 123 -3.09 5.22 -1.59
N SER A 124 -2.51 5.35 -2.77
CA SER A 124 -2.85 4.64 -3.99
C SER A 124 -1.68 3.78 -4.49
N THR A 125 -1.72 3.36 -5.73
CA THR A 125 -0.79 2.39 -6.36
C THR A 125 -0.36 2.88 -7.74
N ASP A 126 0.80 2.45 -8.21
CA ASP A 126 1.28 2.62 -9.57
C ASP A 126 0.48 1.83 -10.62
N GLU A 127 -0.25 0.80 -10.21
CA GLU A 127 -1.11 0.00 -11.09
C GLU A 127 -2.20 0.83 -11.81
N VAL A 128 -2.52 2.04 -11.33
CA VAL A 128 -3.46 2.96 -11.97
C VAL A 128 -3.00 3.42 -13.35
N PHE A 129 -1.68 3.45 -13.60
CA PHE A 129 -1.12 3.84 -14.89
C PHE A 129 -1.18 2.74 -15.95
N GLY A 130 -1.37 1.49 -15.56
CA GLY A 130 -1.41 0.33 -16.45
C GLY A 130 -0.04 -0.30 -16.67
N THR A 131 0.17 -0.90 -17.84
CA THR A 131 1.39 -1.67 -18.15
C THR A 131 2.37 -0.90 -19.00
N LEU A 132 3.66 -1.08 -18.72
CA LEU A 132 4.77 -0.67 -19.60
C LEU A 132 5.25 -1.88 -20.40
N ASN A 133 5.78 -1.64 -21.59
CA ASN A 133 6.60 -2.62 -22.33
C ASN A 133 8.10 -2.44 -22.02
N HIS A 134 8.94 -3.31 -22.57
CA HIS A 134 10.38 -3.31 -22.29
C HIS A 134 11.12 -2.01 -22.70
N LYS A 135 10.55 -1.22 -23.62
CA LYS A 135 11.22 -0.04 -24.20
C LYS A 135 10.71 1.27 -23.58
N GLU A 136 9.62 1.21 -22.83
CA GLU A 136 9.02 2.40 -22.22
C GLU A 136 9.74 2.75 -20.92
N GLY A 137 9.95 4.05 -20.72
CA GLY A 137 10.42 4.61 -19.46
C GLY A 137 9.37 4.55 -18.36
N PRO A 138 9.73 4.84 -17.11
CA PRO A 138 8.82 4.81 -15.99
C PRO A 138 7.69 5.86 -16.16
N PHE A 139 6.53 5.55 -15.59
CA PHE A 139 5.42 6.51 -15.50
C PHE A 139 5.80 7.73 -14.66
N ASP A 140 5.29 8.88 -15.05
CA ASP A 140 5.37 10.14 -14.31
C ASP A 140 3.98 10.62 -13.87
N ILE A 141 3.92 11.79 -13.21
CA ILE A 141 2.66 12.36 -12.71
C ILE A 141 1.70 12.80 -13.82
N ASP A 142 2.17 13.01 -15.05
CA ASP A 142 1.38 13.39 -16.22
C ASP A 142 0.96 12.16 -17.04
N SER A 143 1.44 10.98 -16.71
CA SER A 143 1.09 9.74 -17.37
C SER A 143 -0.41 9.44 -17.23
N PRO A 144 -1.10 9.08 -18.33
CA PRO A 144 -2.54 8.80 -18.28
C PRO A 144 -2.85 7.53 -17.49
N TYR A 145 -3.93 7.52 -16.74
CA TYR A 145 -4.44 6.32 -16.08
C TYR A 145 -5.02 5.35 -17.11
N ARG A 146 -4.50 4.10 -17.11
CA ARG A 146 -4.90 3.01 -18.02
C ARG A 146 -4.97 1.67 -17.27
N PRO A 147 -5.76 1.58 -16.18
CA PRO A 147 -5.79 0.39 -15.33
C PRO A 147 -6.33 -0.85 -16.06
N ASN A 148 -5.70 -2.01 -15.88
CA ASN A 148 -6.04 -3.26 -16.54
C ASN A 148 -6.74 -4.28 -15.65
N SER A 149 -6.90 -4.01 -14.34
CA SER A 149 -7.62 -4.88 -13.41
C SER A 149 -8.74 -4.12 -12.70
N PRO A 150 -9.78 -4.83 -12.18
CA PRO A 150 -10.83 -4.19 -11.38
C PRO A 150 -10.29 -3.48 -10.13
N TYR A 151 -9.23 -4.03 -9.49
CA TYR A 151 -8.53 -3.36 -8.40
C TYR A 151 -7.91 -2.03 -8.86
N ALA A 152 -7.07 -2.07 -9.89
CA ALA A 152 -6.41 -0.87 -10.41
C ALA A 152 -7.43 0.18 -10.88
N ALA A 153 -8.52 -0.25 -11.54
CA ALA A 153 -9.61 0.64 -11.95
C ALA A 153 -10.32 1.28 -10.75
N SER A 154 -10.54 0.54 -9.66
CA SER A 154 -11.15 1.09 -8.44
C SER A 154 -10.24 2.11 -7.76
N LYS A 155 -8.92 1.89 -7.75
CA LYS A 155 -7.93 2.84 -7.23
C LYS A 155 -7.82 4.10 -8.10
N ALA A 156 -7.76 3.94 -9.43
CA ALA A 156 -7.79 5.07 -10.36
C ALA A 156 -9.05 5.92 -10.18
N SER A 157 -10.21 5.29 -9.97
CA SER A 157 -11.47 6.00 -9.70
C SER A 157 -11.41 6.80 -8.39
N SER A 158 -10.86 6.22 -7.33
CA SER A 158 -10.70 6.94 -6.06
C SER A 158 -9.70 8.10 -6.14
N ASP A 159 -8.59 7.93 -6.88
CA ASP A 159 -7.63 9.01 -7.15
C ASP A 159 -8.32 10.18 -7.87
N LEU A 160 -9.13 9.88 -8.90
CA LEU A 160 -9.89 10.89 -9.64
C LEU A 160 -10.95 11.59 -8.77
N LEU A 161 -11.59 10.88 -7.84
CA LEU A 161 -12.48 11.49 -6.84
C LEU A 161 -11.71 12.47 -5.96
N VAL A 162 -10.61 12.07 -5.35
CA VAL A 162 -9.78 12.96 -4.52
C VAL A 162 -9.35 14.19 -5.32
N ARG A 163 -8.83 13.99 -6.54
CA ARG A 163 -8.45 15.11 -7.43
C ARG A 163 -9.61 16.06 -7.72
N SER A 164 -10.81 15.53 -7.98
CA SER A 164 -11.99 16.36 -8.24
C SER A 164 -12.37 17.19 -7.02
N TYR A 165 -12.30 16.63 -5.81
CA TYR A 165 -12.58 17.36 -4.57
C TYR A 165 -11.56 18.47 -4.30
N VAL A 166 -10.28 18.21 -4.56
CA VAL A 166 -9.24 19.25 -4.50
C VAL A 166 -9.58 20.41 -5.42
N LYS A 167 -9.95 20.12 -6.67
CA LYS A 167 -10.23 21.16 -7.68
C LYS A 167 -11.56 21.90 -7.46
N THR A 168 -12.61 21.18 -7.06
CA THR A 168 -13.97 21.73 -6.94
C THR A 168 -14.20 22.41 -5.59
N TYR A 169 -13.72 21.79 -4.51
CA TYR A 169 -14.03 22.20 -3.13
C TYR A 169 -12.82 22.75 -2.37
N GLN A 170 -11.65 22.89 -3.03
CA GLN A 170 -10.39 23.25 -2.37
C GLN A 170 -10.05 22.31 -1.21
N PHE A 171 -10.48 21.04 -1.33
CA PHE A 171 -10.23 20.01 -0.33
C PHE A 171 -8.73 19.78 -0.14
N PRO A 172 -8.23 19.65 1.11
CA PRO A 172 -6.79 19.55 1.38
C PRO A 172 -6.22 18.15 1.05
N GLY A 173 -6.54 17.61 -0.13
CA GLY A 173 -6.17 16.28 -0.59
C GLY A 173 -4.76 16.21 -1.16
N ILE A 174 -4.07 15.10 -0.89
CA ILE A 174 -2.80 14.69 -1.50
C ILE A 174 -2.98 13.24 -1.95
N ILE A 175 -2.49 12.90 -3.14
CA ILE A 175 -2.49 11.53 -3.66
C ILE A 175 -1.06 11.00 -3.63
N THR A 176 -0.88 9.76 -3.20
CA THR A 176 0.41 9.06 -3.31
C THR A 176 0.22 7.76 -4.08
N ASN A 177 1.01 7.53 -5.13
CA ASN A 177 1.04 6.27 -5.86
C ASN A 177 2.35 5.56 -5.56
N CYS A 178 2.27 4.38 -4.96
CA CYS A 178 3.48 3.63 -4.59
C CYS A 178 3.67 2.40 -5.46
N SER A 179 4.92 1.98 -5.59
CA SER A 179 5.30 0.71 -6.18
C SER A 179 5.02 -0.47 -5.23
N ASN A 180 5.42 -1.70 -5.63
CA ASN A 180 5.13 -2.91 -4.86
C ASN A 180 5.83 -2.90 -3.49
N ASN A 181 5.05 -2.83 -2.43
CA ASN A 181 5.56 -2.88 -1.06
C ASN A 181 5.90 -4.32 -0.63
N PHE A 182 6.98 -4.48 0.14
CA PHE A 182 7.33 -5.74 0.80
C PHE A 182 7.83 -5.48 2.23
N GLY A 183 7.76 -6.50 3.09
CA GLY A 183 8.24 -6.38 4.46
C GLY A 183 7.53 -7.34 5.45
N PRO A 184 7.91 -7.29 6.73
CA PRO A 184 7.23 -8.01 7.80
C PRO A 184 5.75 -7.68 7.87
N ARG A 185 4.91 -8.62 8.31
CA ARG A 185 3.45 -8.47 8.44
C ARG A 185 2.69 -8.33 7.12
N GLN A 186 3.33 -8.50 5.97
CA GLN A 186 2.61 -8.55 4.70
C GLN A 186 1.73 -9.79 4.64
N PHE A 187 0.48 -9.63 4.17
CA PHE A 187 -0.49 -10.72 4.16
C PHE A 187 -0.04 -11.88 3.26
N PRO A 188 -0.27 -13.15 3.67
CA PRO A 188 0.27 -14.35 3.02
C PRO A 188 -0.10 -14.58 1.57
N GLU A 189 -1.06 -13.87 1.02
CA GLU A 189 -1.49 -13.98 -0.39
C GLU A 189 -0.59 -13.23 -1.39
N LYS A 190 0.31 -12.37 -0.91
CA LYS A 190 1.22 -11.60 -1.77
C LYS A 190 2.46 -12.40 -2.15
N LEU A 191 3.10 -12.05 -3.28
CA LEU A 191 4.15 -12.86 -3.90
C LEU A 191 5.28 -13.26 -2.93
N ILE A 192 5.91 -12.30 -2.25
CA ILE A 192 7.04 -12.60 -1.36
C ILE A 192 6.60 -13.50 -0.18
N PRO A 193 5.53 -13.20 0.58
CA PRO A 193 5.03 -14.12 1.59
C PRO A 193 4.62 -15.50 1.05
N VAL A 194 4.00 -15.58 -0.14
CA VAL A 194 3.68 -16.87 -0.78
C VAL A 194 4.95 -17.69 -0.98
N CYS A 195 6.01 -17.09 -1.55
CA CYS A 195 7.26 -17.78 -1.80
C CYS A 195 7.87 -18.32 -0.50
N ILE A 196 7.97 -17.50 0.53
CA ILE A 196 8.53 -17.88 1.83
C ILE A 196 7.72 -19.04 2.45
N ASN A 197 6.39 -18.91 2.51
CA ASN A 197 5.51 -19.94 3.06
C ASN A 197 5.59 -21.26 2.29
N LYS A 198 5.75 -21.22 0.96
CA LYS A 198 5.93 -22.42 0.13
C LYS A 198 7.26 -23.12 0.43
N LEU A 199 8.35 -22.35 0.58
CA LEU A 199 9.65 -22.91 0.95
C LEU A 199 9.62 -23.55 2.36
N ILE A 200 9.01 -22.90 3.34
CA ILE A 200 8.83 -23.44 4.71
C ILE A 200 8.07 -24.77 4.67
N LYS A 201 7.02 -24.87 3.84
CA LYS A 201 6.19 -26.07 3.71
C LYS A 201 6.79 -27.14 2.78
N LYS A 202 7.92 -26.86 2.15
CA LYS A 202 8.52 -27.70 1.09
C LYS A 202 7.57 -27.95 -0.09
N GLU A 203 6.77 -26.94 -0.43
CA GLU A 203 5.84 -26.96 -1.55
C GLU A 203 6.35 -26.10 -2.71
N PRO A 204 6.01 -26.43 -3.98
CA PRO A 204 6.46 -25.62 -5.11
C PRO A 204 5.81 -24.24 -5.12
N ILE A 205 6.65 -23.20 -5.37
CA ILE A 205 6.19 -21.82 -5.60
C ILE A 205 5.49 -21.75 -6.95
N PRO A 206 4.24 -21.24 -7.03
CA PRO A 206 3.56 -21.03 -8.32
C PRO A 206 4.14 -19.81 -9.03
N LEU A 207 4.77 -20.00 -10.19
CA LEU A 207 5.28 -18.94 -11.05
C LEU A 207 4.33 -18.75 -12.23
N TYR A 208 3.65 -17.59 -12.27
CA TYR A 208 2.70 -17.26 -13.32
C TYR A 208 3.40 -17.07 -14.67
N GLY A 209 2.84 -17.71 -15.73
CA GLY A 209 3.41 -17.65 -17.07
C GLY A 209 4.88 -18.09 -17.08
N ASN A 210 5.75 -17.29 -17.68
CA ASN A 210 7.21 -17.51 -17.69
C ASN A 210 7.95 -16.73 -16.60
N GLY A 211 7.24 -15.98 -15.75
CA GLY A 211 7.84 -15.16 -14.69
C GLY A 211 8.52 -13.87 -15.14
N ALA A 212 8.39 -13.47 -16.40
CA ALA A 212 9.04 -12.29 -16.98
C ALA A 212 8.42 -10.94 -16.56
N ASN A 213 7.30 -10.96 -15.82
CA ASN A 213 6.68 -9.73 -15.30
C ASN A 213 7.63 -9.02 -14.33
N VAL A 214 7.83 -7.71 -14.54
CA VAL A 214 8.76 -6.89 -13.76
C VAL A 214 7.98 -5.99 -12.80
N ARG A 215 8.48 -5.87 -11.57
CA ARG A 215 7.93 -4.99 -10.55
C ARG A 215 9.04 -4.15 -9.93
N ASP A 216 8.71 -2.90 -9.63
CA ASP A 216 9.52 -2.07 -8.75
C ASP A 216 9.15 -2.38 -7.29
N TRP A 217 10.14 -2.59 -6.42
CA TRP A 217 9.96 -3.04 -5.05
C TRP A 217 10.44 -2.01 -4.04
N ILE A 218 9.54 -1.59 -3.13
CA ILE A 218 9.86 -0.70 -2.03
C ILE A 218 9.68 -1.39 -0.68
N TYR A 219 10.67 -1.25 0.21
CA TYR A 219 10.53 -1.74 1.57
C TYR A 219 9.47 -0.92 2.33
N VAL A 220 8.60 -1.61 3.08
CA VAL A 220 7.42 -0.98 3.70
C VAL A 220 7.77 0.17 4.63
N LYS A 221 8.89 0.09 5.37
CA LYS A 221 9.31 1.19 6.26
C LYS A 221 9.83 2.40 5.48
N ASP A 222 10.46 2.19 4.32
CA ASP A 222 10.86 3.31 3.45
C ASP A 222 9.62 4.01 2.89
N HIS A 223 8.62 3.26 2.45
CA HIS A 223 7.34 3.85 2.04
C HIS A 223 6.66 4.61 3.19
N VAL A 224 6.66 4.05 4.39
CA VAL A 224 6.13 4.73 5.59
C VAL A 224 6.87 6.04 5.89
N ASN A 225 8.21 6.04 5.81
CA ASN A 225 9.02 7.25 5.98
C ASN A 225 8.70 8.30 4.91
N ALA A 226 8.51 7.87 3.66
CA ALA A 226 8.07 8.76 2.58
C ALA A 226 6.69 9.37 2.88
N LEU A 227 5.73 8.57 3.35
CA LEU A 227 4.40 9.06 3.74
C LEU A 227 4.44 10.02 4.93
N ILE A 228 5.33 9.82 5.90
CA ILE A 228 5.54 10.75 7.00
C ILE A 228 6.10 12.09 6.48
N ASN A 229 7.05 12.09 5.55
CA ASN A 229 7.52 13.31 4.91
C ASN A 229 6.38 14.04 4.18
N VAL A 230 5.54 13.31 3.43
CA VAL A 230 4.34 13.89 2.78
C VAL A 230 3.35 14.44 3.81
N LEU A 231 3.13 13.74 4.94
CA LEU A 231 2.26 14.22 6.00
C LEU A 231 2.73 15.55 6.57
N LEU A 232 4.02 15.67 6.85
CA LEU A 232 4.59 16.86 7.48
C LEU A 232 4.71 18.02 6.48
N ASP A 233 5.38 17.79 5.36
CA ASP A 233 5.85 18.84 4.47
C ASP A 233 5.24 18.77 3.05
N GLY A 234 4.48 17.72 2.72
CA GLY A 234 3.86 17.57 1.40
C GLY A 234 2.84 18.67 1.08
N LYS A 235 2.76 19.05 -0.19
CA LYS A 235 1.92 20.14 -0.68
C LYS A 235 0.51 19.65 -1.02
N VAL A 236 -0.48 20.29 -0.44
CA VAL A 236 -1.90 20.04 -0.76
C VAL A 236 -2.15 20.18 -2.27
N GLY A 237 -2.95 19.28 -2.80
CA GLY A 237 -3.29 19.22 -4.23
C GLY A 237 -2.25 18.56 -5.11
N LYS A 238 -1.10 18.14 -4.56
CA LYS A 238 -0.04 17.45 -5.30
C LYS A 238 -0.27 15.93 -5.30
N GLN A 239 0.27 15.30 -6.33
CA GLN A 239 0.43 13.84 -6.46
C GLN A 239 1.91 13.50 -6.32
N TYR A 240 2.23 12.45 -5.55
CA TYR A 240 3.59 11.96 -5.32
C TYR A 240 3.73 10.52 -5.78
N LEU A 241 4.76 10.24 -6.57
CA LEU A 241 5.15 8.89 -6.96
C LEU A 241 6.27 8.40 -6.02
N ILE A 242 6.03 7.28 -5.32
CA ILE A 242 6.92 6.77 -4.28
C ILE A 242 7.31 5.33 -4.63
N GLY A 243 8.50 5.13 -5.19
CA GLY A 243 9.03 3.85 -5.63
C GLY A 243 10.30 3.45 -4.92
N GLY A 244 10.69 2.18 -5.10
CA GLY A 244 11.89 1.61 -4.51
C GLY A 244 13.11 1.67 -5.42
N ASP A 245 12.94 2.10 -6.69
CA ASP A 245 13.98 2.11 -7.74
C ASP A 245 14.65 0.73 -7.92
N LYS A 246 13.92 -0.34 -7.61
CA LYS A 246 14.43 -1.72 -7.69
C LYS A 246 13.49 -2.58 -8.55
N GLU A 247 13.72 -2.54 -9.84
CA GLU A 247 12.99 -3.36 -10.81
C GLU A 247 13.54 -4.79 -10.81
N VAL A 248 12.70 -5.77 -10.52
CA VAL A 248 13.06 -7.20 -10.49
C VAL A 248 11.98 -8.01 -11.18
N SER A 249 12.35 -8.97 -12.03
CA SER A 249 11.40 -9.92 -12.60
C SER A 249 10.87 -10.88 -11.52
N ASN A 250 9.66 -11.39 -11.69
CA ASN A 250 9.12 -12.40 -10.76
C ASN A 250 10.02 -13.64 -10.72
N TYR A 251 10.60 -14.02 -11.86
CA TYR A 251 11.54 -15.14 -11.96
C TYR A 251 12.78 -14.88 -11.08
N ASP A 252 13.49 -13.78 -11.29
CA ASP A 252 14.69 -13.45 -10.52
C ASP A 252 14.40 -13.30 -9.03
N LEU A 253 13.24 -12.73 -8.69
CA LEU A 253 12.83 -12.54 -7.30
C LEU A 253 12.65 -13.87 -6.56
N ILE A 254 11.99 -14.86 -7.17
CA ILE A 254 11.79 -16.17 -6.49
C ILE A 254 13.11 -16.92 -6.30
N PHE A 255 14.07 -16.78 -7.23
CA PHE A 255 15.41 -17.34 -7.09
C PHE A 255 16.17 -16.65 -5.95
N LEU A 256 16.13 -15.32 -5.88
CA LEU A 256 16.77 -14.57 -4.81
C LEU A 256 16.18 -14.95 -3.43
N ILE A 257 14.86 -15.06 -3.32
CA ILE A 257 14.20 -15.50 -2.07
C ILE A 257 14.66 -16.92 -1.69
N LYS A 258 14.72 -17.84 -2.64
CA LYS A 258 15.18 -19.21 -2.43
C LYS A 258 16.62 -19.24 -1.90
N ASP A 259 17.52 -18.47 -2.50
CA ASP A 259 18.94 -18.44 -2.12
C ASP A 259 19.13 -17.84 -0.73
N ILE A 260 18.44 -16.74 -0.41
CA ILE A 260 18.46 -16.14 0.93
C ILE A 260 17.86 -17.10 1.96
N TYR A 261 16.73 -17.76 1.67
CA TYR A 261 16.11 -18.74 2.55
C TYR A 261 17.05 -19.92 2.85
N SER A 262 17.67 -20.49 1.82
CA SER A 262 18.67 -21.57 1.99
C SER A 262 19.84 -21.13 2.86
N LYS A 263 20.39 -19.94 2.64
CA LYS A 263 21.47 -19.36 3.44
C LYS A 263 21.08 -19.20 4.91
N LEU A 264 19.88 -18.69 5.18
CA LEU A 264 19.41 -18.41 6.54
C LEU A 264 19.09 -19.68 7.32
N THR A 265 18.53 -20.69 6.67
CA THR A 265 18.05 -21.91 7.33
C THR A 265 19.05 -23.05 7.30
N GLY A 266 20.06 -23.00 6.43
CA GLY A 266 20.96 -24.12 6.14
C GLY A 266 20.30 -25.26 5.37
N ILE A 267 19.05 -25.09 4.92
CA ILE A 267 18.30 -26.13 4.20
C ILE A 267 18.77 -26.17 2.75
N ASN A 268 19.24 -27.35 2.31
CA ASN A 268 19.45 -27.60 0.89
C ASN A 268 18.11 -27.88 0.21
N ILE A 269 17.80 -27.11 -0.84
CA ILE A 269 16.55 -27.23 -1.61
C ILE A 269 16.81 -28.16 -2.79
N ASP A 270 16.56 -29.45 -2.60
CA ASP A 270 16.77 -30.53 -3.56
C ASP A 270 15.46 -31.13 -4.15
N TRP A 271 14.33 -30.47 -3.88
CA TRP A 271 13.02 -30.82 -4.43
C TRP A 271 12.59 -29.86 -5.52
N GLU A 272 11.47 -30.16 -6.23
CA GLU A 272 10.83 -29.25 -7.19
C GLU A 272 10.23 -28.06 -6.42
N TRP A 273 10.99 -26.96 -6.29
CA TRP A 273 10.67 -25.84 -5.42
C TRP A 273 9.84 -24.73 -6.11
N TYR A 274 9.68 -24.77 -7.42
CA TYR A 274 8.75 -23.91 -8.16
C TYR A 274 8.15 -24.66 -9.34
N LYS A 275 7.00 -24.18 -9.81
CA LYS A 275 6.35 -24.70 -11.02
C LYS A 275 5.66 -23.57 -11.76
N HIS A 276 5.70 -23.64 -13.09
CA HIS A 276 4.92 -22.74 -13.92
C HIS A 276 3.44 -23.04 -13.80
N VAL A 277 2.63 -21.96 -13.69
CA VAL A 277 1.15 -22.04 -13.71
C VAL A 277 0.61 -21.12 -14.79
N GLU A 278 -0.67 -21.31 -15.14
CA GLU A 278 -1.35 -20.43 -16.10
C GLU A 278 -1.27 -18.97 -15.62
N ASP A 279 -0.98 -18.06 -16.56
CA ASP A 279 -0.88 -16.65 -16.25
C ASP A 279 -2.25 -16.04 -15.94
N ARG A 280 -2.28 -15.00 -15.10
CA ARG A 280 -3.53 -14.34 -14.74
C ARG A 280 -4.05 -13.49 -15.92
N LYS A 281 -5.37 -13.35 -16.00
CA LYS A 281 -6.01 -12.46 -16.97
C LYS A 281 -5.68 -10.99 -16.65
N GLY A 282 -5.30 -10.23 -17.68
CA GLY A 282 -4.95 -8.81 -17.50
C GLY A 282 -3.68 -8.59 -16.68
N HIS A 283 -2.74 -9.53 -16.71
CA HIS A 283 -1.48 -9.43 -15.98
C HIS A 283 -0.55 -8.41 -16.64
N ASP A 284 -0.36 -7.29 -16.02
CA ASP A 284 0.52 -6.24 -16.49
C ASP A 284 1.97 -6.73 -16.55
N PHE A 285 2.65 -6.39 -17.65
CA PHE A 285 4.01 -6.86 -17.88
C PHE A 285 5.03 -6.17 -16.97
N LYS A 286 5.00 -4.84 -16.91
CA LYS A 286 5.95 -4.05 -16.12
C LYS A 286 5.28 -2.87 -15.45
N TYR A 287 5.66 -2.61 -14.18
CA TYR A 287 5.41 -1.38 -13.47
C TYR A 287 6.74 -0.71 -13.13
N ALA A 288 6.85 0.58 -13.39
CA ALA A 288 7.91 1.44 -12.92
C ALA A 288 7.41 2.88 -12.86
N ILE A 289 7.80 3.63 -11.84
CA ILE A 289 7.42 5.03 -11.64
C ILE A 289 8.65 5.91 -11.43
N ASN A 290 8.57 7.14 -11.94
CA ASN A 290 9.63 8.13 -11.80
C ASN A 290 9.53 8.82 -10.44
N THR A 291 10.50 8.59 -9.58
CA THR A 291 10.57 9.12 -8.20
C THR A 291 11.36 10.42 -8.08
N CYS A 292 11.87 10.97 -9.18
CA CYS A 292 12.76 12.14 -9.15
C CYS A 292 12.12 13.35 -8.48
N ASP A 293 10.86 13.67 -8.81
CA ASP A 293 10.15 14.82 -8.21
C ASP A 293 9.99 14.67 -6.70
N PHE A 294 9.69 13.44 -6.23
CA PHE A 294 9.60 13.14 -4.81
C PHE A 294 10.96 13.33 -4.12
N LYS A 295 12.03 12.79 -4.68
CA LYS A 295 13.39 12.91 -4.12
C LYS A 295 13.93 14.34 -4.14
N MET A 296 13.60 15.12 -5.15
CA MET A 296 13.96 16.55 -5.19
C MET A 296 13.25 17.35 -4.10
N GLU A 297 11.99 17.03 -3.79
CA GLU A 297 11.24 17.71 -2.71
C GLU A 297 11.66 17.24 -1.32
N PHE A 298 12.08 15.97 -1.18
CA PHE A 298 12.48 15.36 0.07
C PHE A 298 13.91 14.78 -0.01
N PRO A 299 14.95 15.66 -0.15
CA PRO A 299 16.32 15.20 -0.41
C PRO A 299 16.94 14.39 0.75
N GLN A 300 16.36 14.46 1.95
CA GLN A 300 16.76 13.66 3.11
C GLN A 300 16.18 12.23 3.09
N PHE A 301 15.29 11.93 2.14
CA PHE A 301 14.73 10.59 2.00
C PHE A 301 15.72 9.64 1.36
N GLU A 302 15.98 8.52 2.01
CA GLU A 302 16.88 7.48 1.55
C GLU A 302 16.14 6.14 1.47
N LEU A 303 16.47 5.34 0.45
CA LEU A 303 15.99 3.98 0.31
C LEU A 303 16.96 3.01 0.97
N SER A 304 16.42 2.03 1.67
CA SER A 304 17.19 0.92 2.21
C SER A 304 17.72 0.01 1.11
N GLN A 305 18.79 -0.75 1.40
CA GLN A 305 19.30 -1.76 0.46
C GLN A 305 18.30 -2.93 0.34
N PHE A 306 17.86 -3.20 -0.89
CA PHE A 306 16.78 -4.16 -1.17
C PHE A 306 17.07 -5.55 -0.62
N GLU A 307 18.25 -6.10 -0.91
CA GLU A 307 18.64 -7.45 -0.54
C GLU A 307 18.72 -7.63 0.99
N GLU A 308 19.19 -6.61 1.73
CA GLU A 308 19.22 -6.61 3.19
C GLU A 308 17.80 -6.63 3.76
N LYS A 309 16.90 -5.83 3.19
CA LYS A 309 15.50 -5.75 3.64
C LYS A 309 14.69 -6.96 3.23
N LEU A 310 15.03 -7.61 2.13
CA LEU A 310 14.46 -8.88 1.74
C LEU A 310 14.89 -9.99 2.72
N GLU A 311 16.17 -10.01 3.14
CA GLU A 311 16.67 -10.93 4.15
C GLU A 311 15.97 -10.69 5.51
N GLU A 312 15.82 -9.43 5.95
CA GLU A 312 15.07 -9.05 7.16
C GLU A 312 13.60 -9.54 7.07
N THR A 313 12.99 -9.36 5.91
CA THR A 313 11.62 -9.81 5.64
C THR A 313 11.53 -11.33 5.78
N ILE A 314 12.40 -12.09 5.12
CA ILE A 314 12.40 -13.56 5.19
C ILE A 314 12.58 -14.02 6.65
N LYS A 315 13.52 -13.43 7.41
CA LYS A 315 13.72 -13.73 8.85
C LYS A 315 12.46 -13.56 9.69
N SER A 316 11.59 -12.63 9.32
CA SER A 316 10.34 -12.40 10.07
C SER A 316 9.26 -13.46 9.86
N TYR A 317 9.43 -14.36 8.89
CA TYR A 317 8.50 -15.45 8.59
C TYR A 317 9.02 -16.85 9.05
N ILE A 318 10.30 -16.97 9.29
CA ILE A 318 10.95 -18.21 9.78
C ILE A 318 11.24 -18.13 11.28
#